data_09924540782c9668d7235e61f326f75a
#
_entry.id   09924540782c9668d7235e61f326f75a
#
_cell.length_a   1.000
_cell.length_b   1.000
_cell.length_c   1.000
_cell.angle_alpha   90.00
_cell.angle_beta   90.00
_cell.angle_gamma   90.00
#
_symmetry.space_group_name_H-M   'P 1'
#
loop_
_entity.id
_entity.type
_entity.pdbx_description
1 polymer ?
#
loop_
_entity_poly.entity_id
_entity_poly.type
_entity_poly.pdbx_seq_one_letter_code
_entity_poly.pdbx_strand_id
1 'polypeptide(L)'
;MSPTPLGTKIVAGAFLTSGLVHLVRPAAFEPLVPRVLPARRQIIVGSGVAEIACAVGLLARQPWAPLASSTLLVAVWPGNVTMALAWQRSEKVSTPKKAVAWARLPLQLPLIRWAWRSPKR
;
A
#
# COMPACT_ATOMS: atom_id res chain seq x y z
N MET A 1 18.20 -21.29 -6.30
CA MET A 1 17.35 -20.12 -6.59
C MET A 1 18.17 -18.84 -6.54
N SER A 2 17.91 -17.91 -7.44
CA SER A 2 18.54 -16.60 -7.41
C SER A 2 18.08 -15.80 -6.19
N PRO A 3 18.90 -14.85 -5.70
CA PRO A 3 18.48 -13.99 -4.58
C PRO A 3 17.21 -13.20 -4.92
N THR A 4 16.45 -12.86 -3.90
CA THR A 4 15.28 -12.01 -4.07
C THR A 4 15.72 -10.60 -4.50
N PRO A 5 15.18 -10.05 -5.60
CA PRO A 5 15.52 -8.71 -6.04
C PRO A 5 15.22 -7.66 -4.98
N LEU A 6 16.02 -6.59 -4.96
CA LEU A 6 15.84 -5.49 -4.01
C LEU A 6 14.46 -4.85 -4.14
N GLY A 7 13.97 -4.64 -5.36
CA GLY A 7 12.63 -4.09 -5.58
C GLY A 7 11.54 -4.93 -4.94
N THR A 8 11.62 -6.26 -5.05
CA THR A 8 10.69 -7.19 -4.40
C THR A 8 10.76 -7.07 -2.89
N LYS A 9 11.97 -6.97 -2.32
CA LYS A 9 12.15 -6.79 -0.88
C LYS A 9 11.54 -5.49 -0.39
N ILE A 10 11.70 -4.41 -1.15
CA ILE A 10 11.13 -3.10 -0.81
C ILE A 10 9.60 -3.17 -0.80
N VAL A 11 8.99 -3.75 -1.84
CA VAL A 11 7.54 -3.91 -1.90
C VAL A 11 7.04 -4.77 -0.76
N ALA A 12 7.68 -5.93 -0.52
CA ALA A 12 7.28 -6.83 0.56
C ALA A 12 7.42 -6.15 1.93
N GLY A 13 8.50 -5.44 2.17
CA GLY A 13 8.70 -4.70 3.42
C GLY A 13 7.66 -3.61 3.63
N ALA A 14 7.35 -2.86 2.57
CA ALA A 14 6.31 -1.83 2.61
C ALA A 14 4.94 -2.44 2.92
N PHE A 15 4.60 -3.57 2.28
CA PHE A 15 3.34 -4.28 2.51
C PHE A 15 3.25 -4.85 3.93
N LEU A 16 4.32 -5.45 4.44
CA LEU A 16 4.32 -5.98 5.80
C LEU A 16 4.12 -4.86 6.82
N THR A 17 4.84 -3.76 6.67
CA THR A 17 4.73 -2.61 7.58
C THR A 17 3.34 -2.00 7.51
N SER A 18 2.87 -1.68 6.31
CA SER A 18 1.56 -1.09 6.09
C SER A 18 0.44 -2.02 6.55
N GLY A 19 0.53 -3.31 6.21
CA GLY A 19 -0.47 -4.30 6.60
C GLY A 19 -0.59 -4.44 8.10
N LEU A 20 0.53 -4.48 8.81
CA LEU A 20 0.52 -4.52 10.27
C LEU A 20 -0.13 -3.28 10.87
N VAL A 21 0.19 -2.09 10.36
CA VAL A 21 -0.42 -0.84 10.85
C VAL A 21 -1.93 -0.84 10.57
N HIS A 22 -2.37 -1.34 9.42
CA HIS A 22 -3.80 -1.48 9.11
C HIS A 22 -4.53 -2.33 10.15
N LEU A 23 -3.90 -3.41 10.63
CA LEU A 23 -4.52 -4.32 11.59
C LEU A 23 -4.44 -3.79 13.02
N VAL A 24 -3.34 -3.13 13.39
CA VAL A 24 -3.11 -2.62 14.75
C VAL A 24 -3.82 -1.28 14.97
N ARG A 25 -3.78 -0.40 13.97
CA ARG A 25 -4.36 0.95 14.06
C ARG A 25 -5.22 1.28 12.84
N PRO A 26 -6.35 0.58 12.65
CA PRO A 26 -7.19 0.85 11.49
C PRO A 26 -7.68 2.30 11.40
N ALA A 27 -7.91 2.95 12.52
CA ALA A 27 -8.37 4.34 12.56
C ALA A 27 -7.38 5.32 11.88
N ALA A 28 -6.09 5.01 11.84
CA ALA A 28 -5.10 5.85 11.17
C ALA A 28 -5.34 5.94 9.66
N PHE A 29 -6.03 4.97 9.07
CA PHE A 29 -6.31 4.90 7.63
C PHE A 29 -7.72 5.35 7.25
N GLU A 30 -8.59 5.67 8.21
CA GLU A 30 -9.95 6.12 7.90
C GLU A 30 -9.98 7.32 6.95
N PRO A 31 -9.09 8.33 7.07
CA PRO A 31 -9.09 9.45 6.14
C PRO A 31 -8.77 9.06 4.69
N LEU A 32 -8.13 7.90 4.46
CA LEU A 32 -7.77 7.43 3.11
C LEU A 32 -8.94 6.77 2.40
N VAL A 33 -9.97 6.35 3.15
CA VAL A 33 -11.14 5.69 2.56
C VAL A 33 -12.18 6.76 2.24
N PRO A 34 -12.69 6.81 0.99
CA PRO A 34 -13.75 7.76 0.64
C PRO A 34 -14.96 7.63 1.56
N ARG A 35 -15.51 8.76 2.01
CA ARG A 35 -16.64 8.77 2.96
C ARG A 35 -17.90 8.11 2.43
N VAL A 36 -18.04 8.02 1.11
CA VAL A 36 -19.20 7.41 0.47
C VAL A 36 -19.20 5.88 0.60
N LEU A 37 -18.07 5.28 0.93
CA LEU A 37 -17.96 3.83 1.05
C LEU A 37 -18.40 3.37 2.44
N PRO A 38 -19.28 2.36 2.53
CA PRO A 38 -19.64 1.75 3.81
C PRO A 38 -18.53 0.82 4.30
N ALA A 39 -18.62 0.40 5.56
CA ALA A 39 -17.72 -0.61 6.13
C ALA A 39 -16.24 -0.21 6.04
N ARG A 40 -15.93 1.06 6.32
CA ARG A 40 -14.57 1.62 6.18
C ARG A 40 -13.54 0.83 6.96
N ARG A 41 -13.86 0.43 8.19
CA ARG A 41 -12.94 -0.35 9.03
C ARG A 41 -12.65 -1.73 8.43
N GLN A 42 -13.66 -2.40 7.90
CA GLN A 42 -13.51 -3.69 7.25
C GLN A 42 -12.66 -3.58 5.98
N ILE A 43 -12.81 -2.50 5.22
CA ILE A 43 -11.96 -2.23 4.05
C ILE A 43 -10.51 -2.09 4.47
N ILE A 44 -10.24 -1.33 5.53
CA ILE A 44 -8.88 -1.10 6.03
C ILE A 44 -8.26 -2.42 6.51
N VAL A 45 -8.96 -3.16 7.35
CA VAL A 45 -8.48 -4.45 7.86
C VAL A 45 -8.27 -5.45 6.73
N GLY A 46 -9.23 -5.53 5.80
CA GLY A 46 -9.12 -6.39 4.63
C GLY A 46 -7.92 -6.05 3.76
N SER A 47 -7.65 -4.76 3.53
CA SER A 47 -6.47 -4.31 2.81
C SER A 47 -5.18 -4.71 3.52
N GLY A 48 -5.14 -4.62 4.85
CA GLY A 48 -3.99 -5.04 5.65
C GLY A 48 -3.70 -6.52 5.50
N VAL A 49 -4.73 -7.36 5.57
CA VAL A 49 -4.59 -8.80 5.36
C VAL A 49 -4.10 -9.09 3.94
N ALA A 50 -4.67 -8.42 2.94
CA ALA A 50 -4.25 -8.57 1.54
C ALA A 50 -2.79 -8.18 1.34
N GLU A 51 -2.34 -7.09 1.95
CA GLU A 51 -0.95 -6.64 1.85
C GLU A 51 0.01 -7.65 2.47
N ILE A 52 -0.30 -8.20 3.63
CA ILE A 52 0.53 -9.21 4.29
C ILE A 52 0.57 -10.49 3.44
N ALA A 53 -0.58 -10.93 2.92
CA ALA A 53 -0.63 -12.10 2.05
C ALA A 53 0.20 -11.90 0.78
N CYS A 54 0.12 -10.71 0.16
CA CYS A 54 0.93 -10.39 -1.01
C CYS A 54 2.43 -10.36 -0.67
N ALA A 55 2.81 -9.79 0.47
CA ALA A 55 4.22 -9.76 0.89
C ALA A 55 4.78 -11.17 1.04
N VAL A 56 4.06 -12.04 1.74
CA VAL A 56 4.46 -13.44 1.90
C VAL A 56 4.52 -14.14 0.54
N GLY A 57 3.51 -13.92 -0.30
CA GLY A 57 3.46 -14.51 -1.64
C GLY A 57 4.63 -14.06 -2.52
N LEU A 58 5.01 -12.78 -2.47
CA LEU A 58 6.16 -12.27 -3.22
C LEU A 58 7.46 -12.92 -2.76
N LEU A 59 7.67 -13.01 -1.45
CA LEU A 59 8.88 -13.61 -0.88
C LEU A 59 8.94 -15.12 -1.16
N ALA A 60 7.79 -15.79 -1.18
CA ALA A 60 7.68 -17.21 -1.50
C ALA A 60 7.61 -17.49 -3.01
N ARG A 61 7.68 -16.44 -3.85
CA ARG A 61 7.64 -16.53 -5.31
C ARG A 61 6.39 -17.24 -5.85
N GLN A 62 5.26 -17.03 -5.21
CA GLN A 62 4.00 -17.59 -5.65
C GLN A 62 3.59 -16.99 -7.01
N PRO A 63 3.05 -17.80 -7.95
CA PRO A 63 2.71 -17.32 -9.29
C PRO A 63 1.69 -16.20 -9.33
N TRP A 64 0.79 -16.14 -8.36
CA TRP A 64 -0.27 -15.12 -8.27
C TRP A 64 0.22 -13.81 -7.66
N ALA A 65 1.34 -13.82 -6.93
CA ALA A 65 1.75 -12.69 -6.10
C ALA A 65 2.10 -11.43 -6.87
N PRO A 66 2.85 -11.47 -8.00
CA PRO A 66 3.14 -10.25 -8.75
C PRO A 66 1.89 -9.54 -9.26
N LEU A 67 0.94 -10.27 -9.83
CA LEU A 67 -0.32 -9.69 -10.32
C LEU A 67 -1.16 -9.16 -9.16
N ALA A 68 -1.34 -9.96 -8.10
CA ALA A 68 -2.12 -9.55 -6.93
C ALA A 68 -1.51 -8.31 -6.27
N SER A 69 -0.19 -8.27 -6.13
CA SER A 69 0.52 -7.14 -5.48
C SER A 69 0.43 -5.86 -6.31
N SER A 70 0.66 -5.94 -7.63
CA SER A 70 0.54 -4.78 -8.50
C SER A 70 -0.91 -4.26 -8.56
N THR A 71 -1.88 -5.17 -8.60
CA THR A 71 -3.30 -4.81 -8.58
C THR A 71 -3.68 -4.12 -7.27
N LEU A 72 -3.19 -4.64 -6.14
CA LEU A 72 -3.45 -4.02 -4.83
C LEU A 72 -2.85 -2.62 -4.75
N LEU A 73 -1.63 -2.42 -5.25
CA LEU A 73 -1.00 -1.09 -5.29
C LEU A 73 -1.81 -0.11 -6.11
N VAL A 74 -2.33 -0.54 -7.26
CA VAL A 74 -3.20 0.31 -8.08
C VAL A 74 -4.51 0.60 -7.35
N ALA A 75 -5.08 -0.41 -6.69
CA ALA A 75 -6.36 -0.26 -5.99
C ALA A 75 -6.28 0.69 -4.78
N VAL A 76 -5.15 0.75 -4.09
CA VAL A 76 -4.97 1.65 -2.94
C VAL A 76 -4.57 3.06 -3.34
N TRP A 77 -4.20 3.29 -4.60
CA TRP A 77 -3.78 4.61 -5.08
C TRP A 77 -4.86 5.69 -4.88
N PRO A 78 -6.16 5.43 -5.16
CA PRO A 78 -7.22 6.41 -4.85
C PRO A 78 -7.25 6.82 -3.37
N GLY A 79 -6.99 5.88 -2.45
CA GLY A 79 -6.89 6.19 -1.03
C GLY A 79 -5.75 7.16 -0.73
N ASN A 80 -4.59 6.97 -1.35
CA ASN A 80 -3.46 7.87 -1.21
C ASN A 80 -3.78 9.26 -1.77
N VAL A 81 -4.48 9.35 -2.90
CA VAL A 81 -4.95 10.62 -3.46
C VAL A 81 -5.91 11.30 -2.48
N THR A 82 -6.87 10.56 -1.93
CA THR A 82 -7.82 11.07 -0.94
C THR A 82 -7.10 11.66 0.27
N MET A 83 -6.09 10.95 0.78
CA MET A 83 -5.28 11.44 1.90
C MET A 83 -4.53 12.71 1.56
N ALA A 84 -3.88 12.77 0.40
CA ALA A 84 -3.11 13.94 -0.03
C ALA A 84 -4.01 15.17 -0.13
N LEU A 85 -5.20 15.02 -0.72
CA LEU A 85 -6.17 16.10 -0.84
C LEU A 85 -6.70 16.56 0.52
N ALA A 86 -7.05 15.60 1.40
CA ALA A 86 -7.54 15.92 2.73
C ALA A 86 -6.49 16.66 3.56
N TRP A 87 -5.25 16.20 3.52
CA TRP A 87 -4.14 16.84 4.25
C TRP A 87 -3.81 18.21 3.69
N GLN A 88 -3.89 18.39 2.36
CA GLN A 88 -3.63 19.68 1.74
C GLN A 88 -4.61 20.77 2.25
N ARG A 89 -5.85 20.37 2.52
CA ARG A 89 -6.91 21.27 3.00
C ARG A 89 -6.89 21.48 4.51
N SER A 90 -6.13 20.67 5.25
CA SER A 90 -6.11 20.73 6.72
C SER A 90 -5.05 21.70 7.21
N GLU A 91 -5.44 22.62 8.08
CA GLU A 91 -4.50 23.52 8.76
C GLU A 91 -3.75 22.83 9.89
N LYS A 92 -4.26 21.68 10.36
CA LYS A 92 -3.67 20.92 11.47
C LYS A 92 -2.51 20.03 11.03
N VAL A 93 -2.40 19.76 9.72
CA VAL A 93 -1.34 18.91 9.18
C VAL A 93 -0.13 19.75 8.82
N SER A 94 1.06 19.35 9.28
CA SER A 94 2.30 20.07 9.02
C SER A 94 2.67 20.02 7.54
N THR A 95 3.40 21.03 7.06
CA THR A 95 3.89 21.07 5.68
C THR A 95 4.74 19.85 5.30
N PRO A 96 5.67 19.35 6.16
CA PRO A 96 6.40 18.12 5.84
C PRO A 96 5.50 16.91 5.61
N LYS A 97 4.43 16.76 6.38
CA LYS A 97 3.47 15.67 6.19
C LYS A 97 2.72 15.78 4.87
N LYS A 98 2.32 17.00 4.49
CA LYS A 98 1.68 17.27 3.19
C LYS A 98 2.62 16.89 2.04
N ALA A 99 3.88 17.27 2.14
CA ALA A 99 4.89 16.93 1.13
C ALA A 99 5.05 15.42 0.99
N VAL A 100 5.10 14.68 2.10
CA VAL A 100 5.18 13.21 2.09
C VAL A 100 3.96 12.61 1.41
N ALA A 101 2.76 13.09 1.73
CA ALA A 101 1.51 12.60 1.14
C ALA A 101 1.52 12.74 -0.38
N TRP A 102 1.95 13.90 -0.91
CA TRP A 102 2.05 14.13 -2.35
C TRP A 102 3.18 13.33 -2.99
N ALA A 103 4.33 13.20 -2.31
CA ALA A 103 5.48 12.44 -2.82
C ALA A 103 5.17 10.95 -2.94
N ARG A 104 4.30 10.40 -2.09
CA ARG A 104 3.91 8.99 -2.15
C ARG A 104 3.18 8.61 -3.43
N LEU A 105 2.51 9.56 -4.08
CA LEU A 105 1.74 9.27 -5.29
C LEU A 105 2.64 8.83 -6.44
N PRO A 106 3.68 9.61 -6.83
CA PRO A 106 4.59 9.13 -7.87
C PRO A 106 5.46 7.96 -7.43
N LEU A 107 5.78 7.82 -6.12
CA LEU A 107 6.55 6.68 -5.63
C LEU A 107 5.81 5.35 -5.79
N GLN A 108 4.50 5.38 -5.91
CA GLN A 108 3.69 4.19 -6.17
C GLN A 108 4.07 3.53 -7.50
N LEU A 109 4.47 4.32 -8.50
CA LEU A 109 4.81 3.80 -9.83
C LEU A 109 5.99 2.81 -9.81
N PRO A 110 7.14 3.13 -9.18
CA PRO A 110 8.21 2.14 -9.04
C PRO A 110 7.78 0.90 -8.26
N LEU A 111 6.96 1.07 -7.21
CA LEU A 111 6.47 -0.05 -6.42
C LEU A 111 5.62 -1.00 -7.28
N ILE A 112 4.73 -0.46 -8.09
CA ILE A 112 3.89 -1.24 -9.01
C ILE A 112 4.78 -2.01 -10.00
N ARG A 113 5.79 -1.35 -10.56
CA ARG A 113 6.72 -1.98 -11.49
C ARG A 113 7.50 -3.12 -10.84
N TRP A 114 8.05 -2.91 -9.65
CA TRP A 114 8.80 -3.92 -8.93
C TRP A 114 7.92 -5.10 -8.54
N ALA A 115 6.68 -4.85 -8.12
CA ALA A 115 5.73 -5.91 -7.82
C ALA A 115 5.42 -6.75 -9.06
N TRP A 116 5.13 -6.10 -10.18
CA TRP A 116 4.82 -6.77 -11.45
C TRP A 116 5.98 -7.63 -11.94
N ARG A 117 7.21 -7.15 -11.79
CA ARG A 117 8.42 -7.83 -12.25
C ARG A 117 9.02 -8.80 -11.24
N SER A 118 8.39 -8.97 -10.09
CA SER A 118 8.90 -9.89 -9.06
C SER A 118 8.95 -11.33 -9.58
N PRO A 119 9.99 -12.10 -9.19
CA PRO A 119 10.13 -13.48 -9.64
C PRO A 119 8.99 -14.37 -9.18
N LYS A 120 8.58 -15.29 -10.05
CA LYS A 120 7.60 -16.33 -9.72
C LYS A 120 8.19 -17.72 -10.02
N ARG A 121 7.64 -18.68 -9.34
CA ARG A 121 7.98 -20.09 -9.60
C ARG A 121 7.37 -20.59 -10.90
#